data_695306bc5df311c326a2198b9b9a8a02
#
_entry.id   695306bc5df311c326a2198b9b9a8a02
#
_cell.length_a   1.000
_cell.length_b   1.000
_cell.length_c   1.000
_cell.angle_alpha   90.00
_cell.angle_beta   90.00
_cell.angle_gamma   90.00
#
_symmetry.space_group_name_H-M   'P 1'
#
loop_
_entity.id
_entity.type
_entity.pdbx_description
1 polymer ?
#
loop_
_entity_poly.entity_id
_entity_poly.type
_entity_poly.pdbx_seq_one_letter_code
_entity_poly.pdbx_strand_id
1 'polypeptide(L)'
;LTQTAEELASRIASVQASGRNLFLNSLFKQDISKTGIWTTSTYTATIDSESKYLGYNALKIIGLNPSGRDGGNPKVTYPVLGQFGKVIPGSTTNQDVTISFYAKANKNGIMLRSRLGNIGYKTGNVTLSTEIKRYVVHIPKGWTNESKQTTNEWLFNFNQEGTVWIWMPKFEISDVDTSYSEAPEDIEGQISTVESTFKQRVNSLEAGVNRL
;
A
#
# COMPACT_ATOMS: atom_id res chain seq x y z
N LEU A 1 -20.01 -9.59 2.40
CA LEU A 1 -19.32 -10.61 1.60
C LEU A 1 -19.03 -11.85 2.43
N THR A 2 -19.54 -12.97 2.00
CA THR A 2 -19.26 -14.26 2.65
C THR A 2 -17.89 -14.73 2.20
N GLN A 3 -16.98 -14.90 3.15
CA GLN A 3 -15.70 -15.56 2.92
C GLN A 3 -15.84 -17.04 3.25
N THR A 4 -15.35 -17.91 2.38
CA THR A 4 -15.31 -19.34 2.68
C THR A 4 -14.08 -19.67 3.51
N ALA A 5 -14.14 -20.77 4.26
CA ALA A 5 -12.98 -21.28 5.00
C ALA A 5 -11.83 -21.64 4.06
N GLU A 6 -12.13 -22.13 2.87
CA GLU A 6 -11.14 -22.47 1.85
C GLU A 6 -10.40 -21.24 1.34
N GLU A 7 -11.11 -20.13 1.09
CA GLU A 7 -10.50 -18.87 0.67
C GLU A 7 -9.56 -18.34 1.74
N LEU A 8 -9.99 -18.34 3.01
CA LEU A 8 -9.15 -17.93 4.13
C LEU A 8 -7.91 -18.80 4.29
N ALA A 9 -8.07 -20.11 4.18
CA ALA A 9 -6.95 -21.05 4.25
C ALA A 9 -5.93 -20.80 3.12
N SER A 10 -6.40 -20.55 1.91
CA SER A 10 -5.54 -20.22 0.77
C SER A 10 -4.78 -18.91 1.00
N ARG A 11 -5.42 -17.90 1.54
CA ARG A 11 -4.78 -16.61 1.85
C ARG A 11 -3.74 -16.75 2.96
N ILE A 12 -4.05 -17.51 4.00
CA ILE A 12 -3.09 -17.82 5.08
C ILE A 12 -1.88 -18.55 4.54
N ALA A 13 -2.07 -19.57 3.70
CA ALA A 13 -0.98 -20.29 3.06
C ALA A 13 -0.09 -19.37 2.22
N SER A 14 -0.68 -18.42 1.49
CA SER A 14 0.06 -17.40 0.73
C SER A 14 0.94 -16.54 1.63
N VAL A 15 0.42 -16.07 2.76
CA VAL A 15 1.19 -15.29 3.74
C VAL A 15 2.36 -16.09 4.30
N GLN A 16 2.17 -17.37 4.60
CA GLN A 16 3.21 -18.23 5.15
C GLN A 16 4.29 -18.56 4.13
N ALA A 17 3.95 -18.65 2.85
CA ALA A 17 4.88 -19.01 1.78
C ALA A 17 5.74 -17.85 1.29
N SER A 18 5.39 -16.62 1.59
CA SER A 18 6.09 -15.41 1.11
C SER A 18 6.47 -14.50 2.28
N GLY A 19 7.28 -13.46 2.00
CA GLY A 19 7.63 -12.46 3.00
C GLY A 19 6.40 -11.72 3.52
N ARG A 20 6.46 -11.25 4.77
CA ARG A 20 5.37 -10.52 5.39
C ARG A 20 5.14 -9.19 4.70
N ASN A 21 3.89 -8.94 4.28
CA ASN A 21 3.48 -7.64 3.78
C ASN A 21 3.17 -6.70 4.93
N LEU A 22 3.86 -5.57 4.99
CA LEU A 22 3.64 -4.52 5.99
C LEU A 22 2.64 -3.46 5.51
N PHE A 23 2.15 -3.57 4.30
CA PHE A 23 1.16 -2.65 3.76
C PHE A 23 -0.25 -3.14 4.12
N LEU A 24 -0.92 -2.42 5.03
CA LEU A 24 -2.27 -2.76 5.47
C LEU A 24 -3.30 -2.37 4.42
N ASN A 25 -4.38 -3.14 4.35
CA ASN A 25 -5.48 -2.93 3.39
C ASN A 25 -4.98 -2.87 1.93
N SER A 26 -4.03 -3.71 1.59
CA SER A 26 -3.36 -3.69 0.28
C SER A 26 -4.23 -4.12 -0.89
N LEU A 27 -5.38 -4.72 -0.64
CA LEU A 27 -6.39 -4.99 -1.67
C LEU A 27 -7.47 -3.90 -1.75
N PHE A 28 -7.36 -2.87 -0.91
CA PHE A 28 -8.25 -1.71 -0.89
C PHE A 28 -9.74 -2.08 -0.76
N LYS A 29 -10.02 -3.10 0.04
CA LYS A 29 -11.38 -3.56 0.33
C LYS A 29 -12.07 -2.76 1.44
N GLN A 30 -11.29 -2.22 2.36
CA GLN A 30 -11.75 -1.41 3.49
C GLN A 30 -11.53 0.07 3.19
N ASP A 31 -12.04 0.94 4.06
CA ASP A 31 -11.84 2.38 3.95
C ASP A 31 -10.35 2.72 3.82
N ILE A 32 -10.05 3.76 3.04
CA ILE A 32 -8.68 4.18 2.78
C ILE A 32 -7.90 4.51 4.07
N SER A 33 -8.58 4.95 5.12
CA SER A 33 -7.96 5.19 6.43
C SER A 33 -7.23 3.97 6.98
N LYS A 34 -7.64 2.77 6.59
CA LYS A 34 -7.01 1.52 7.02
C LYS A 34 -5.64 1.29 6.38
N THR A 35 -5.30 2.04 5.35
CA THR A 35 -3.96 1.98 4.74
C THR A 35 -2.93 2.78 5.51
N GLY A 36 -3.34 3.76 6.30
CA GLY A 36 -2.43 4.70 6.96
C GLY A 36 -1.81 5.73 6.00
N ILE A 37 -2.38 5.91 4.81
CA ILE A 37 -1.89 6.89 3.84
C ILE A 37 -2.31 8.29 4.23
N TRP A 38 -1.39 9.23 4.10
CA TRP A 38 -1.65 10.66 4.23
C TRP A 38 -1.15 11.39 2.98
N THR A 39 -1.72 12.55 2.70
CA THR A 39 -1.37 13.35 1.52
C THR A 39 -1.20 14.81 1.91
N THR A 40 -0.31 15.52 1.21
CA THR A 40 -0.30 16.98 1.23
C THR A 40 -1.41 17.53 0.33
N SER A 41 -1.67 18.83 0.39
CA SER A 41 -2.79 19.48 -0.32
C SER A 41 -2.76 19.34 -1.85
N THR A 42 -1.60 19.06 -2.43
CA THR A 42 -1.45 18.86 -3.88
C THR A 42 -1.75 17.45 -4.35
N TYR A 43 -2.01 16.53 -3.44
CA TYR A 43 -2.38 15.15 -3.76
C TYR A 43 -3.73 14.80 -3.19
N THR A 44 -4.45 13.96 -3.90
CA THR A 44 -5.62 13.25 -3.37
C THR A 44 -5.42 11.76 -3.57
N ALA A 45 -5.84 10.97 -2.59
CA ALA A 45 -5.79 9.52 -2.65
C ALA A 45 -7.16 8.95 -2.31
N THR A 46 -7.69 8.11 -3.18
CA THR A 46 -9.00 7.48 -3.02
C THR A 46 -8.93 6.02 -3.44
N ILE A 47 -9.85 5.22 -2.93
CA ILE A 47 -10.03 3.85 -3.44
C ILE A 47 -10.91 3.94 -4.68
N ASP A 48 -10.44 3.33 -5.76
CA ASP A 48 -11.15 3.26 -7.04
C ASP A 48 -11.62 1.83 -7.27
N SER A 49 -12.91 1.61 -7.04
CA SER A 49 -13.54 0.29 -7.25
C SER A 49 -13.96 0.04 -8.69
N GLU A 50 -13.91 1.05 -9.55
CA GLU A 50 -14.21 0.95 -10.97
C GLU A 50 -12.99 0.54 -11.79
N SER A 51 -11.80 0.75 -11.27
CA SER A 51 -10.53 0.40 -11.93
C SER A 51 -9.94 -0.84 -11.28
N LYS A 52 -10.49 -2.00 -11.61
CA LYS A 52 -10.03 -3.28 -11.05
C LYS A 52 -8.95 -3.91 -11.92
N TYR A 53 -7.98 -4.54 -11.25
CA TYR A 53 -7.00 -5.42 -11.87
C TYR A 53 -7.01 -6.76 -11.12
N LEU A 54 -7.13 -7.86 -11.83
CA LEU A 54 -7.29 -9.21 -11.25
C LEU A 54 -8.42 -9.28 -10.20
N GLY A 55 -9.46 -8.46 -10.37
CA GLY A 55 -10.61 -8.40 -9.47
C GLY A 55 -10.43 -7.52 -8.23
N TYR A 56 -9.28 -6.86 -8.08
CA TYR A 56 -8.98 -6.02 -6.92
C TYR A 56 -9.07 -4.54 -7.23
N ASN A 57 -9.48 -3.76 -6.22
CA ASN A 57 -9.59 -2.32 -6.32
C ASN A 57 -8.22 -1.66 -6.46
N ALA A 58 -8.20 -0.47 -7.03
CA ALA A 58 -7.02 0.36 -7.11
C ALA A 58 -6.98 1.42 -6.00
N LEU A 59 -5.77 1.84 -5.65
CA LEU A 59 -5.53 3.12 -5.01
C LEU A 59 -5.31 4.14 -6.12
N LYS A 60 -6.16 5.14 -6.20
CA LYS A 60 -6.06 6.21 -7.20
C LYS A 60 -5.47 7.46 -6.55
N ILE A 61 -4.37 7.92 -7.10
CA ILE A 61 -3.67 9.08 -6.61
C ILE A 61 -3.62 10.12 -7.70
N ILE A 62 -4.14 11.31 -7.40
CA ILE A 62 -4.10 12.46 -8.30
C ILE A 62 -3.10 13.45 -7.74
N GLY A 63 -2.08 13.76 -8.51
CA GLY A 63 -1.09 14.77 -8.18
C GLY A 63 -1.28 16.01 -9.02
N LEU A 64 -1.39 17.16 -8.37
CA LEU A 64 -1.50 18.47 -9.00
C LEU A 64 -0.19 19.20 -8.77
N ASN A 65 0.29 19.89 -9.80
CA ASN A 65 1.48 20.73 -9.70
C ASN A 65 1.20 22.14 -10.16
N PRO A 66 0.62 22.97 -9.31
CA PRO A 66 0.28 24.35 -9.70
C PRO A 66 1.51 25.24 -9.89
N SER A 67 2.66 24.93 -9.28
CA SER A 67 3.84 25.79 -9.29
C SER A 67 5.01 25.27 -10.11
N GLY A 68 5.01 24.01 -10.47
CA GLY A 68 6.11 23.37 -11.20
C GLY A 68 7.41 23.23 -10.41
N ARG A 69 7.37 23.41 -9.09
CA ARG A 69 8.56 23.37 -8.24
C ARG A 69 8.38 22.43 -7.07
N ASP A 70 9.48 21.79 -6.67
CA ASP A 70 9.50 20.89 -5.53
C ASP A 70 9.90 21.63 -4.24
N GLY A 71 9.04 21.61 -3.19
CA GLY A 71 9.26 22.11 -1.84
C GLY A 71 9.68 23.57 -1.75
N GLY A 72 9.52 24.33 -2.80
CA GLY A 72 10.00 25.70 -2.86
C GLY A 72 11.53 25.80 -2.88
N ASN A 73 12.26 24.67 -3.00
CA ASN A 73 13.72 24.68 -3.09
C ASN A 73 14.15 25.02 -4.52
N PRO A 74 14.77 26.19 -4.77
CA PRO A 74 15.13 26.59 -6.13
C PRO A 74 16.23 25.75 -6.77
N LYS A 75 16.90 24.88 -5.98
CA LYS A 75 17.95 23.97 -6.49
C LYS A 75 17.38 22.66 -7.00
N VAL A 76 16.11 22.38 -6.73
CA VAL A 76 15.46 21.15 -7.16
C VAL A 76 14.61 21.47 -8.39
N THR A 77 14.98 20.90 -9.51
CA THR A 77 14.30 21.12 -10.79
C THR A 77 13.02 20.31 -10.96
N TYR A 78 12.61 19.60 -9.93
CA TYR A 78 11.39 18.80 -9.98
C TYR A 78 10.18 19.63 -9.57
N PRO A 79 9.02 19.40 -10.21
CA PRO A 79 7.79 20.01 -9.76
C PRO A 79 7.49 19.61 -8.31
N VAL A 80 7.08 20.56 -7.50
CA VAL A 80 6.63 20.25 -6.16
C VAL A 80 5.19 19.83 -6.20
N LEU A 81 5.01 18.58 -6.36
CA LEU A 81 3.69 18.01 -6.17
C LEU A 81 3.35 17.79 -4.70
N GLY A 82 4.23 18.21 -3.77
CA GLY A 82 4.13 17.79 -2.38
C GLY A 82 4.48 16.31 -2.23
N GLN A 83 3.90 15.67 -1.23
CA GLN A 83 4.17 14.27 -0.93
C GLN A 83 2.89 13.56 -0.50
N PHE A 84 2.85 12.27 -0.71
CA PHE A 84 1.97 11.38 0.00
C PHE A 84 2.81 10.26 0.60
N GLY A 85 2.36 9.69 1.66
CA GLY A 85 3.15 8.71 2.37
C GLY A 85 2.34 7.71 3.16
N LYS A 86 3.03 6.70 3.60
CA LYS A 86 2.46 5.65 4.43
C LYS A 86 3.44 5.30 5.54
N VAL A 87 2.93 5.30 6.75
CA VAL A 87 3.69 4.79 7.90
C VAL A 87 3.82 3.28 7.78
N ILE A 88 5.03 2.76 7.93
CA ILE A 88 5.33 1.33 7.88
C ILE A 88 5.76 0.87 9.28
N PRO A 89 4.83 0.33 10.08
CA PRO A 89 5.18 -0.16 11.42
C PRO A 89 6.19 -1.29 11.34
N GLY A 90 7.13 -1.29 12.29
CA GLY A 90 8.12 -2.37 12.42
C GLY A 90 9.32 -2.26 11.49
N SER A 91 9.37 -1.31 10.58
CA SER A 91 10.56 -1.10 9.75
C SER A 91 11.63 -0.31 10.51
N THR A 92 12.90 -0.65 10.30
CA THR A 92 14.05 0.02 10.90
C THR A 92 15.09 0.39 9.83
N THR A 93 16.07 1.23 10.22
CA THR A 93 17.02 1.80 9.25
C THR A 93 18.07 0.83 8.73
N ASN A 94 18.28 -0.31 9.38
CA ASN A 94 19.34 -1.26 9.00
C ASN A 94 18.83 -2.51 8.29
N GLN A 95 17.76 -2.39 7.54
CA GLN A 95 17.14 -3.52 6.86
C GLN A 95 16.97 -3.22 5.39
N ASP A 96 17.21 -4.23 4.56
CA ASP A 96 16.80 -4.17 3.17
C ASP A 96 15.28 -4.16 3.09
N VAL A 97 14.74 -3.37 2.17
CA VAL A 97 13.30 -3.29 1.92
C VAL A 97 13.04 -3.49 0.44
N THR A 98 12.07 -4.31 0.15
CA THR A 98 11.58 -4.54 -1.21
C THR A 98 10.11 -4.16 -1.29
N ILE A 99 9.78 -3.32 -2.26
CA ILE A 99 8.43 -2.83 -2.48
C ILE A 99 8.00 -3.27 -3.87
N SER A 100 6.87 -3.94 -3.96
CA SER A 100 6.30 -4.36 -5.24
C SER A 100 4.86 -3.91 -5.36
N PHE A 101 4.45 -3.61 -6.57
CA PHE A 101 3.07 -3.19 -6.85
C PHE A 101 2.81 -3.25 -8.35
N TYR A 102 1.54 -3.32 -8.72
CA TYR A 102 1.09 -3.08 -10.09
C TYR A 102 0.66 -1.63 -10.20
N ALA A 103 0.97 -0.98 -11.30
CA ALA A 103 0.59 0.42 -11.50
C ALA A 103 0.44 0.78 -12.97
N LYS A 104 -0.34 1.82 -13.21
CA LYS A 104 -0.39 2.57 -14.46
C LYS A 104 -0.60 4.05 -14.17
N ALA A 105 -0.35 4.88 -15.16
CA ALA A 105 -0.62 6.31 -15.11
C ALA A 105 -1.55 6.72 -16.25
N ASN A 106 -2.12 7.91 -16.17
CA ASN A 106 -2.97 8.45 -17.24
C ASN A 106 -2.17 8.91 -18.48
N LYS A 107 -0.84 8.98 -18.35
CA LYS A 107 0.07 9.30 -19.45
C LYS A 107 1.42 8.64 -19.24
N ASN A 108 2.17 8.43 -20.32
CA ASN A 108 3.52 7.88 -20.24
C ASN A 108 4.49 8.88 -19.63
N GLY A 109 5.47 8.39 -18.89
CA GLY A 109 6.56 9.20 -18.37
C GLY A 109 6.34 9.79 -16.99
N ILE A 110 5.22 9.53 -16.32
CA ILE A 110 5.08 9.87 -14.92
C ILE A 110 6.04 9.00 -14.12
N MET A 111 6.94 9.64 -13.41
CA MET A 111 7.87 8.96 -12.51
C MET A 111 7.29 8.98 -11.11
N LEU A 112 7.07 7.81 -10.55
CA LEU A 112 6.76 7.63 -9.14
C LEU A 112 8.08 7.51 -8.39
N ARG A 113 8.40 8.51 -7.61
CA ARG A 113 9.61 8.55 -6.79
C ARG A 113 9.28 8.12 -5.39
N SER A 114 9.96 7.12 -4.89
CA SER A 114 9.74 6.63 -3.53
C SER A 114 11.02 6.69 -2.71
N ARG A 115 10.86 6.91 -1.41
CA ARG A 115 11.96 6.92 -0.45
C ARG A 115 11.50 6.42 0.90
N LEU A 116 12.43 5.98 1.71
CA LEU A 116 12.21 5.69 3.12
C LEU A 116 12.91 6.76 3.96
N GLY A 117 12.17 7.32 4.90
CA GLY A 117 12.71 8.39 5.75
C GLY A 117 13.20 9.57 4.93
N ASN A 118 14.27 10.22 5.41
CA ASN A 118 14.84 11.40 4.77
C ASN A 118 15.99 11.10 3.79
N ILE A 119 16.21 9.86 3.46
CA ILE A 119 17.22 9.58 2.45
C ILE A 119 16.76 10.10 1.11
N GLY A 120 17.55 10.99 0.62
CA GLY A 120 17.30 11.65 -0.65
C GLY A 120 16.93 10.68 -1.75
N TYR A 121 16.19 11.16 -2.66
CA TYR A 121 15.62 10.70 -3.91
C TYR A 121 16.39 9.63 -4.72
N LYS A 122 17.31 8.89 -4.12
CA LYS A 122 18.27 8.03 -4.85
C LYS A 122 17.76 6.62 -5.12
N THR A 123 16.67 6.21 -4.49
CA THR A 123 16.43 4.79 -4.35
C THR A 123 15.08 4.40 -4.78
N GLY A 124 14.37 4.50 -5.54
CA GLY A 124 13.05 3.90 -5.74
C GLY A 124 12.23 4.59 -6.79
N ASN A 125 12.90 5.06 -7.82
CA ASN A 125 12.20 5.71 -8.91
C ASN A 125 11.76 4.67 -9.94
N VAL A 126 10.48 4.69 -10.30
CA VAL A 126 9.94 3.91 -11.40
C VAL A 126 9.22 4.84 -12.37
N THR A 127 9.38 4.60 -13.65
CA THR A 127 8.68 5.35 -14.70
C THR A 127 7.46 4.57 -15.15
N LEU A 128 6.30 5.17 -15.01
CA LEU A 128 5.03 4.54 -15.33
C LEU A 128 4.64 4.80 -16.79
N SER A 129 3.77 3.94 -17.28
CA SER A 129 3.13 4.08 -18.58
C SER A 129 1.61 4.01 -18.44
N THR A 130 0.90 4.10 -19.54
CA THR A 130 -0.55 3.92 -19.57
C THR A 130 -0.99 2.46 -19.49
N GLU A 131 -0.04 1.53 -19.52
CA GLU A 131 -0.29 0.10 -19.36
C GLU A 131 -0.05 -0.33 -17.93
N ILE A 132 -0.84 -1.27 -17.44
CA ILE A 132 -0.62 -1.87 -16.13
C ILE A 132 0.60 -2.76 -16.21
N LYS A 133 1.58 -2.50 -15.33
CA LYS A 133 2.82 -3.29 -15.20
C LYS A 133 3.12 -3.51 -13.73
N ARG A 134 3.87 -4.55 -13.45
CA ARG A 134 4.43 -4.79 -12.11
C ARG A 134 5.76 -4.08 -11.96
N TYR A 135 5.91 -3.37 -10.86
CA TYR A 135 7.15 -2.66 -10.51
C TYR A 135 7.70 -3.21 -9.20
N VAL A 136 9.02 -3.26 -9.12
CA VAL A 136 9.75 -3.67 -7.92
C VAL A 136 10.79 -2.63 -7.61
N VAL A 137 10.81 -2.18 -6.37
CA VAL A 137 11.76 -1.20 -5.85
C VAL A 137 12.53 -1.85 -4.71
N HIS A 138 13.84 -1.91 -4.82
CA HIS A 138 14.71 -2.37 -3.76
C HIS A 138 15.44 -1.20 -3.12
N ILE A 139 15.28 -1.05 -1.81
CA ILE A 139 15.99 -0.04 -1.01
C ILE A 139 16.96 -0.80 -0.10
N PRO A 140 18.27 -0.76 -0.39
CA PRO A 140 19.25 -1.53 0.37
C PRO A 140 19.41 -0.98 1.79
N LYS A 141 19.83 -1.83 2.69
CA LYS A 141 20.19 -1.43 4.05
C LYS A 141 21.21 -0.28 4.05
N GLY A 142 21.23 0.50 5.11
CA GLY A 142 22.10 1.66 5.20
C GLY A 142 21.40 3.00 4.94
N TRP A 143 20.10 2.96 4.62
CA TRP A 143 19.30 4.17 4.63
C TRP A 143 19.15 4.70 6.08
N THR A 144 19.15 6.02 6.23
CA THR A 144 19.08 6.65 7.54
C THR A 144 17.78 7.44 7.69
N ASN A 145 17.25 7.48 8.89
CA ASN A 145 16.15 8.35 9.23
C ASN A 145 16.67 9.54 10.03
N GLU A 146 16.97 10.64 9.33
CA GLU A 146 17.53 11.84 9.94
C GLU A 146 16.54 12.61 10.82
N SER A 147 15.26 12.35 10.68
CA SER A 147 14.20 13.04 11.44
C SER A 147 13.99 12.49 12.84
N LYS A 148 14.74 11.47 13.26
CA LYS A 148 14.59 10.78 14.55
C LYS A 148 13.16 10.26 14.82
N GLN A 149 12.40 10.01 13.77
CA GLN A 149 11.09 9.42 13.91
C GLN A 149 11.22 7.97 14.35
N THR A 150 10.35 7.55 15.24
CA THR A 150 10.30 6.17 15.74
C THR A 150 9.69 5.19 14.75
N THR A 151 8.96 5.71 13.76
CA THR A 151 8.35 4.95 12.67
C THR A 151 8.89 5.43 11.34
N ASN A 152 9.17 4.49 10.46
CA ASN A 152 9.61 4.83 9.12
C ASN A 152 8.40 5.04 8.22
N GLU A 153 8.51 6.01 7.35
CA GLU A 153 7.49 6.31 6.38
C GLU A 153 8.00 6.02 4.97
N TRP A 154 7.20 5.39 4.20
CA TRP A 154 7.39 5.29 2.76
C TRP A 154 6.76 6.53 2.11
N LEU A 155 7.61 7.38 1.56
CA LEU A 155 7.20 8.65 0.97
C LEU A 155 7.26 8.57 -0.54
N PHE A 156 6.27 9.18 -1.18
CA PHE A 156 6.16 9.22 -2.63
C PHE A 156 5.92 10.63 -3.13
N ASN A 157 6.35 10.88 -4.35
CA ASN A 157 5.84 11.98 -5.15
C ASN A 157 5.97 11.66 -6.65
N PHE A 158 5.32 12.47 -7.46
CA PHE A 158 5.46 12.39 -8.92
C PHE A 158 6.45 13.43 -9.41
N ASN A 159 6.97 13.25 -10.62
CA ASN A 159 7.80 14.25 -11.29
C ASN A 159 6.97 15.32 -12.02
N GLN A 160 5.67 15.11 -12.18
CA GLN A 160 4.75 15.99 -12.89
C GLN A 160 3.31 15.73 -12.46
N GLU A 161 2.40 16.62 -12.83
CA GLU A 161 0.98 16.36 -12.56
C GLU A 161 0.48 15.13 -13.30
N GLY A 162 -0.48 14.46 -12.72
CA GLY A 162 -1.11 13.29 -13.33
C GLY A 162 -1.86 12.44 -12.34
N THR A 163 -2.37 11.34 -12.85
CA THR A 163 -3.14 10.35 -12.09
C THR A 163 -2.45 9.00 -12.20
N VAL A 164 -2.29 8.35 -11.06
CA VAL A 164 -1.67 7.03 -10.94
C VAL A 164 -2.64 6.09 -10.23
N TRP A 165 -2.72 4.85 -10.71
CA TRP A 165 -3.45 3.76 -10.07
C TRP A 165 -2.46 2.71 -9.62
N ILE A 166 -2.61 2.24 -8.39
CA ILE A 166 -1.75 1.23 -7.79
C ILE A 166 -2.62 0.07 -7.30
N TRP A 167 -2.19 -1.16 -7.58
CA TRP A 167 -2.84 -2.40 -7.14
C TRP A 167 -1.87 -3.28 -6.38
N MET A 168 -2.37 -3.98 -5.39
CA MET A 168 -1.66 -5.02 -4.65
C MET A 168 -0.25 -4.60 -4.20
N PRO A 169 -0.11 -3.48 -3.49
CA PRO A 169 1.21 -3.11 -2.98
C PRO A 169 1.66 -4.10 -1.90
N LYS A 170 2.94 -4.45 -1.96
CA LYS A 170 3.61 -5.26 -0.95
C LYS A 170 4.88 -4.55 -0.51
N PHE A 171 5.00 -4.38 0.79
CA PHE A 171 6.18 -3.82 1.43
C PHE A 171 6.76 -4.89 2.33
N GLU A 172 7.96 -5.40 2.01
CA GLU A 172 8.60 -6.45 2.79
C GLU A 172 10.00 -6.06 3.23
N ILE A 173 10.37 -6.49 4.41
CA ILE A 173 11.72 -6.34 4.94
C ILE A 173 12.52 -7.53 4.43
N SER A 174 13.10 -7.37 3.26
CA SER A 174 13.91 -8.38 2.61
C SER A 174 14.64 -7.77 1.41
N ASP A 175 15.67 -8.45 0.91
CA ASP A 175 16.35 -8.12 -0.34
C ASP A 175 15.80 -8.93 -1.54
N VAL A 176 14.78 -9.75 -1.31
CA VAL A 176 14.19 -10.63 -2.31
C VAL A 176 12.76 -10.22 -2.59
N ASP A 177 12.43 -10.12 -3.88
CA ASP A 177 11.06 -9.96 -4.34
C ASP A 177 10.32 -11.30 -4.20
N THR A 178 9.22 -11.29 -3.48
CA THR A 178 8.36 -12.46 -3.32
C THR A 178 6.97 -12.20 -3.90
N SER A 179 6.22 -13.27 -4.13
CA SER A 179 4.86 -13.17 -4.63
C SER A 179 3.98 -12.31 -3.72
N TYR A 180 3.00 -11.65 -4.30
CA TYR A 180 2.05 -10.85 -3.53
C TYR A 180 1.37 -11.71 -2.46
N SER A 181 1.23 -11.12 -1.28
CA SER A 181 0.40 -11.63 -0.19
C SER A 181 -0.15 -10.46 0.61
N GLU A 182 -1.26 -10.69 1.31
CA GLU A 182 -1.82 -9.67 2.18
C GLU A 182 -1.01 -9.54 3.48
N ALA A 183 -1.19 -8.42 4.17
CA ALA A 183 -0.71 -8.30 5.54
C ALA A 183 -1.44 -9.32 6.43
N PRO A 184 -0.74 -10.03 7.32
CA PRO A 184 -1.39 -10.99 8.22
C PRO A 184 -2.53 -10.38 9.03
N GLU A 185 -2.39 -9.14 9.45
CA GLU A 185 -3.39 -8.40 10.22
C GLU A 185 -4.72 -8.28 9.48
N ASP A 186 -4.72 -8.14 8.16
CA ASP A 186 -5.93 -8.05 7.35
C ASP A 186 -6.70 -9.37 7.33
N ILE A 187 -5.99 -10.49 7.33
CA ILE A 187 -6.60 -11.83 7.34
C ILE A 187 -7.10 -12.17 8.74
N GLU A 188 -6.34 -11.89 9.77
CA GLU A 188 -6.72 -12.11 11.16
C GLU A 188 -8.02 -11.39 11.52
N GLY A 189 -8.18 -10.15 11.08
CA GLY A 189 -9.41 -9.40 11.26
C GLY A 189 -10.62 -10.08 10.62
N GLN A 190 -10.47 -10.69 9.46
CA GLN A 190 -11.55 -11.42 8.77
C GLN A 190 -11.88 -12.74 9.45
N ILE A 191 -10.90 -13.47 9.96
CA ILE A 191 -11.11 -14.69 10.73
C ILE A 191 -11.96 -14.38 11.97
N SER A 192 -11.63 -13.35 12.71
CA SER A 192 -12.40 -12.91 13.89
C SER A 192 -13.85 -12.59 13.54
N THR A 193 -14.10 -11.96 12.41
CA THR A 193 -15.46 -11.65 11.92
C THR A 193 -16.24 -12.92 11.61
N VAL A 194 -15.63 -13.90 10.95
CA VAL A 194 -16.26 -15.18 10.65
C VAL A 194 -16.62 -15.93 11.94
N GLU A 195 -15.72 -16.00 12.90
CA GLU A 195 -15.98 -16.62 14.21
C GLU A 195 -17.13 -15.97 14.96
N SER A 196 -17.17 -14.65 14.99
CA SER A 196 -18.27 -13.91 15.62
C SER A 196 -19.62 -14.21 14.98
N THR A 197 -19.68 -14.25 13.66
CA THR A 197 -20.90 -14.59 12.91
C THR A 197 -21.35 -16.01 13.22
N PHE A 198 -20.43 -16.96 13.29
CA PHE A 198 -20.74 -18.33 13.66
C PHE A 198 -21.32 -18.44 15.08
N LYS A 199 -20.73 -17.77 16.06
CA LYS A 199 -21.21 -17.73 17.43
C LYS A 199 -22.63 -17.14 17.52
N GLN A 200 -22.90 -16.08 16.81
CA GLN A 200 -24.24 -15.47 16.76
C GLN A 200 -25.28 -16.44 16.21
N ARG A 201 -24.95 -17.19 15.16
CA ARG A 201 -25.86 -18.20 14.58
C ARG A 201 -26.16 -19.33 15.55
N VAL A 202 -25.14 -19.81 16.25
CA VAL A 202 -25.31 -20.85 17.29
C VAL A 202 -26.24 -20.36 18.40
N ASN A 203 -26.02 -19.15 18.90
CA ASN A 203 -26.88 -18.55 19.96
C ASN A 203 -28.32 -18.37 19.48
N SER A 204 -28.55 -17.98 18.25
CA SER A 204 -29.88 -17.84 17.66
C SER A 204 -30.61 -19.18 17.57
N LEU A 205 -29.89 -20.23 17.20
CA LEU A 205 -30.47 -21.59 17.15
C LEU A 205 -30.84 -22.11 18.55
N GLU A 206 -29.99 -21.92 19.54
CA GLU A 206 -30.27 -22.27 20.93
C GLU A 206 -31.49 -21.52 21.46
N ALA A 207 -31.60 -20.23 21.21
CA ALA A 207 -32.76 -19.44 21.60
C ALA A 207 -34.05 -19.94 20.93
N GLY A 208 -33.97 -20.34 19.65
CA GLY A 208 -35.11 -20.93 18.94
C GLY A 208 -35.57 -22.26 19.56
N VAL A 209 -34.63 -23.12 19.92
CA VAL A 209 -34.93 -24.40 20.59
C VAL A 209 -35.57 -24.18 21.94
N ASN A 210 -35.09 -23.23 22.74
CA ASN A 210 -35.63 -22.93 24.06
C ASN A 210 -37.04 -22.35 24.06
N ARG A 211 -37.54 -21.85 22.93
CA ARG A 211 -38.88 -21.34 22.73
C ARG A 211 -39.92 -22.43 22.41
N LEU A 212 -39.48 -23.59 22.05
CA LEU A 212 -40.31 -24.71 21.74
C LEU A 212 -40.66 -25.48 23.04
#